data_e45fb205bd4d591c0244bb3750985995
#
_entry.id   e45fb205bd4d591c0244bb3750985995
#
_cell.length_a   1.000
_cell.length_b   1.000
_cell.length_c   1.000
_cell.angle_alpha   90.00
_cell.angle_beta   90.00
_cell.angle_gamma   90.00
#
_symmetry.space_group_name_H-M   'P 1'
#
loop_
_entity.id
_entity.type
_entity.pdbx_description
1 polymer ?
#
loop_
_entity_poly.entity_id
_entity_poly.type
_entity_poly.pdbx_seq_one_letter_code
_entity_poly.pdbx_strand_id
1 'polypeptide(L)'
;ENGSLCIHQGEVISRGIIPDGLARRILDEIKKRPGFEIVVSRQDACYIEDNDPEFVDHIVNVMHNTTKIVDDVRNVEGSILKIAIANMTSQDLLEYLKHLQEMFASEIKVVTSGHVWIDFIVPDCNKGTALKQLMDLFQVMPEECIAFGDQYNDVEMLELAGKSYAMENSAPGIAEHADCVTASVEDVLEEILASL
;
A
#
# COMPACT_ATOMS: atom_id res chain seq x y z
N GLU A 1 -0.76 4.57 0.17
CA GLU A 1 -1.06 3.70 1.30
C GLU A 1 -1.98 2.52 0.93
N ASN A 2 -1.92 2.03 -0.32
CA ASN A 2 -2.64 0.84 -0.81
C ASN A 2 -4.16 0.87 -0.54
N GLY A 3 -4.78 2.06 -0.60
CA GLY A 3 -6.19 2.25 -0.31
C GLY A 3 -6.55 2.50 1.16
N SER A 4 -5.58 2.45 2.07
CA SER A 4 -5.83 2.75 3.50
C SER A 4 -6.16 4.23 3.76
N LEU A 5 -5.90 5.11 2.80
CA LEU A 5 -6.24 6.53 2.87
C LEU A 5 -6.78 6.98 1.51
N CYS A 6 -7.99 7.54 1.52
CA CYS A 6 -8.60 8.19 0.38
C CYS A 6 -8.88 9.66 0.74
N ILE A 7 -8.39 10.59 -0.09
CA ILE A 7 -8.52 12.04 0.13
C ILE A 7 -9.08 12.67 -1.14
N HIS A 8 -10.08 13.53 -0.99
CA HIS A 8 -10.60 14.38 -2.07
C HIS A 8 -10.64 15.84 -1.60
N GLN A 9 -10.04 16.74 -2.37
CA GLN A 9 -9.99 18.19 -2.08
C GLN A 9 -9.49 18.53 -0.65
N GLY A 10 -8.57 17.72 -0.12
CA GLY A 10 -8.03 17.86 1.23
C GLY A 10 -8.86 17.22 2.35
N GLU A 11 -10.04 16.72 2.04
CA GLU A 11 -10.88 15.98 3.00
C GLU A 11 -10.64 14.48 2.92
N VAL A 12 -10.57 13.83 4.07
CA VAL A 12 -10.44 12.37 4.17
C VAL A 12 -11.81 11.74 3.94
N ILE A 13 -11.96 11.01 2.84
CA ILE A 13 -13.17 10.27 2.48
C ILE A 13 -13.24 8.98 3.29
N SER A 14 -12.13 8.26 3.36
CA SER A 14 -12.02 7.06 4.17
C SER A 14 -10.59 6.81 4.60
N ARG A 15 -10.47 6.04 5.66
CA ARG A 15 -9.18 5.54 6.13
C ARG A 15 -9.35 4.21 6.87
N GLY A 16 -8.48 3.27 6.57
CA GLY A 16 -8.28 2.10 7.40
C GLY A 16 -7.36 2.46 8.56
N ILE A 17 -7.80 2.24 9.79
CA ILE A 17 -7.01 2.50 10.98
C ILE A 17 -6.69 1.17 11.64
N ILE A 18 -5.40 0.92 11.86
CA ILE A 18 -4.95 -0.23 12.66
C ILE A 18 -5.28 0.09 14.12
N PRO A 19 -6.05 -0.77 14.83
CA PRO A 19 -6.34 -0.54 16.24
C PRO A 19 -5.06 -0.42 17.08
N ASP A 20 -5.01 0.53 18.02
CA ASP A 20 -3.81 0.84 18.80
C ASP A 20 -3.20 -0.38 19.48
N GLY A 21 -4.05 -1.23 20.08
CA GLY A 21 -3.60 -2.47 20.73
C GLY A 21 -2.96 -3.46 19.75
N LEU A 22 -3.47 -3.54 18.52
CA LEU A 22 -2.90 -4.37 17.47
C LEU A 22 -1.60 -3.78 16.93
N ALA A 23 -1.59 -2.47 16.65
CA ALA A 23 -0.38 -1.76 16.22
C ALA A 23 0.77 -1.94 17.23
N ARG A 24 0.48 -1.81 18.51
CA ARG A 24 1.46 -2.03 19.58
C ARG A 24 2.02 -3.46 19.58
N ARG A 25 1.17 -4.45 19.45
CA ARG A 25 1.59 -5.87 19.38
C ARG A 25 2.47 -6.16 18.17
N ILE A 26 2.11 -5.58 17.00
CA ILE A 26 2.90 -5.70 15.77
C ILE A 26 4.29 -5.08 15.98
N LEU A 27 4.35 -3.84 16.44
CA LEU A 27 5.62 -3.14 16.67
C LEU A 27 6.50 -3.85 17.72
N ASP A 28 5.90 -4.33 18.82
CA ASP A 28 6.63 -5.08 19.85
C ASP A 28 7.18 -6.42 19.30
N GLU A 29 6.47 -7.08 18.37
CA GLU A 29 6.96 -8.30 17.72
C GLU A 29 8.14 -8.02 16.79
N ILE A 30 8.01 -6.99 15.93
CA ILE A 30 9.06 -6.62 14.99
C ILE A 30 10.35 -6.25 15.73
N LYS A 31 10.24 -5.50 16.81
CA LYS A 31 11.39 -5.06 17.64
C LYS A 31 12.18 -6.21 18.28
N LYS A 32 11.62 -7.41 18.34
CA LYS A 32 12.37 -8.58 18.82
C LYS A 32 13.38 -9.11 17.80
N ARG A 33 13.20 -8.79 16.52
CA ARG A 33 14.05 -9.26 15.43
C ARG A 33 14.87 -8.11 14.85
N PRO A 34 16.18 -8.02 15.12
CA PRO A 34 17.04 -6.98 14.54
C PRO A 34 17.18 -7.16 13.02
N GLY A 35 17.54 -6.06 12.34
CA GLY A 35 17.76 -6.05 10.88
C GLY A 35 16.50 -5.75 10.05
N PHE A 36 15.40 -5.37 10.71
CA PHE A 36 14.23 -4.83 10.05
C PHE A 36 14.03 -3.37 10.47
N GLU A 37 13.98 -2.49 9.48
CA GLU A 37 13.63 -1.09 9.66
C GLU A 37 12.11 -0.92 9.60
N ILE A 38 11.56 0.02 10.37
CA ILE A 38 10.12 0.16 10.55
C ILE A 38 9.66 1.52 10.02
N VAL A 39 8.57 1.51 9.26
CA VAL A 39 7.83 2.71 8.84
C VAL A 39 6.42 2.64 9.42
N VAL A 40 6.05 3.61 10.24
CA VAL A 40 4.68 3.81 10.71
C VAL A 40 4.05 4.94 9.91
N SER A 41 3.08 4.60 9.06
CA SER A 41 2.40 5.56 8.19
C SER A 41 1.16 6.12 8.86
N ARG A 42 1.07 7.44 8.90
CA ARG A 42 -0.12 8.21 9.31
C ARG A 42 -0.56 9.13 8.17
N GLN A 43 -1.65 9.84 8.36
CA GLN A 43 -2.15 10.81 7.38
C GLN A 43 -1.16 11.95 7.11
N ASP A 44 -0.40 12.36 8.11
CA ASP A 44 0.47 13.54 8.07
C ASP A 44 1.91 13.23 7.67
N ALA A 45 2.40 12.03 7.94
CA ALA A 45 3.78 11.64 7.65
C ALA A 45 4.01 10.14 7.82
N CYS A 46 5.14 9.68 7.31
CA CYS A 46 5.78 8.43 7.70
C CYS A 46 6.71 8.69 8.89
N TYR A 47 6.65 7.84 9.90
CA TYR A 47 7.47 7.90 11.10
C TYR A 47 8.47 6.76 11.08
N ILE A 48 9.75 7.08 11.21
CA ILE A 48 10.86 6.12 11.21
C ILE A 48 11.82 6.43 12.35
N GLU A 49 12.69 5.49 12.66
CA GLU A 49 13.82 5.70 13.55
C GLU A 49 15.09 5.98 12.75
N ASP A 50 16.06 6.65 13.33
CA ASP A 50 17.37 6.94 12.71
C ASP A 50 18.39 5.84 13.08
N ASN A 51 18.07 4.59 12.69
CA ASN A 51 18.92 3.44 12.99
C ASN A 51 19.87 3.10 11.82
N ASP A 52 19.45 3.37 10.59
CA ASP A 52 20.19 3.09 9.37
C ASP A 52 20.16 4.31 8.43
N PRO A 53 21.29 5.02 8.23
CA PRO A 53 21.34 6.18 7.33
C PRO A 53 20.97 5.87 5.87
N GLU A 54 21.25 4.67 5.35
CA GLU A 54 20.90 4.28 3.99
C GLU A 54 19.37 4.11 3.87
N PHE A 55 18.76 3.55 4.89
CA PHE A 55 17.31 3.43 4.95
C PHE A 55 16.63 4.81 5.05
N VAL A 56 17.14 5.70 5.91
CA VAL A 56 16.61 7.07 6.03
C VAL A 56 16.71 7.81 4.70
N ASP A 57 17.86 7.73 4.03
CA ASP A 57 18.05 8.31 2.69
C ASP A 57 17.05 7.76 1.67
N HIS A 58 16.86 6.45 1.67
CA HIS A 58 15.89 5.80 0.79
C HIS A 58 14.47 6.33 1.00
N ILE A 59 14.00 6.41 2.25
CA ILE A 59 12.64 6.88 2.55
C ILE A 59 12.45 8.36 2.19
N VAL A 60 13.43 9.21 2.51
CA VAL A 60 13.33 10.66 2.34
C VAL A 60 13.62 11.10 0.91
N ASN A 61 14.72 10.62 0.33
CA ASN A 61 15.24 11.15 -0.93
C ASN A 61 14.91 10.30 -2.15
N VAL A 62 14.69 8.99 -1.99
CA VAL A 62 14.31 8.10 -3.11
C VAL A 62 12.79 7.99 -3.20
N MET A 63 12.12 7.69 -2.08
CA MET A 63 10.65 7.57 -2.06
C MET A 63 9.93 8.92 -1.92
N HIS A 64 10.64 9.99 -1.58
CA HIS A 64 10.11 11.34 -1.37
C HIS A 64 8.95 11.42 -0.37
N ASN A 65 8.95 10.56 0.62
CA ASN A 65 7.91 10.56 1.64
C ASN A 65 8.08 11.74 2.59
N THR A 66 6.98 12.37 3.00
CA THR A 66 6.99 13.27 4.15
C THR A 66 7.32 12.45 5.38
N THR A 67 8.52 12.65 5.96
CA THR A 67 9.08 11.78 6.98
C THR A 67 9.37 12.53 8.27
N LYS A 68 9.09 11.90 9.40
CA LYS A 68 9.46 12.36 10.74
C LYS A 68 10.30 11.28 11.42
N ILE A 69 11.47 11.68 11.93
CA ILE A 69 12.35 10.82 12.69
C ILE A 69 11.95 10.88 14.16
N VAL A 70 11.82 9.72 14.80
CA VAL A 70 11.43 9.56 16.19
C VAL A 70 12.41 8.61 16.91
N ASP A 71 12.50 8.73 18.22
CA ASP A 71 13.37 7.86 19.04
C ASP A 71 12.83 6.42 19.10
N ASP A 72 11.50 6.26 19.09
CA ASP A 72 10.83 4.95 19.12
C ASP A 72 9.47 5.05 18.44
N VAL A 73 9.30 4.33 17.35
CA VAL A 73 8.04 4.29 16.57
C VAL A 73 6.85 3.78 17.38
N ARG A 74 7.08 3.07 18.49
CA ARG A 74 6.02 2.60 19.38
C ARG A 74 5.35 3.74 20.17
N ASN A 75 5.98 4.92 20.21
CA ASN A 75 5.46 6.12 20.88
C ASN A 75 4.77 7.09 19.91
N VAL A 76 4.59 6.68 18.66
CA VAL A 76 3.83 7.47 17.68
C VAL A 76 2.36 7.48 18.07
N GLU A 77 1.85 8.67 18.43
CA GLU A 77 0.46 8.86 18.80
C GLU A 77 -0.43 9.16 17.60
N GLY A 78 -1.70 8.76 17.68
CA GLY A 78 -2.73 9.01 16.67
C GLY A 78 -2.94 7.83 15.71
N SER A 79 -3.84 8.01 14.74
CA SER A 79 -4.31 6.94 13.86
C SER A 79 -3.21 6.41 12.95
N ILE A 80 -2.82 5.16 13.11
CA ILE A 80 -1.86 4.45 12.25
C ILE A 80 -2.64 3.81 11.10
N LEU A 81 -2.24 4.11 9.87
CA LEU A 81 -2.89 3.63 8.65
C LEU A 81 -2.22 2.39 8.08
N LYS A 82 -0.89 2.30 8.23
CA LYS A 82 -0.08 1.18 7.76
C LYS A 82 1.17 1.07 8.63
N ILE A 83 1.61 -0.15 8.87
CA ILE A 83 2.95 -0.43 9.36
C ILE A 83 3.66 -1.18 8.24
N ALA A 84 4.83 -0.73 7.87
CA ALA A 84 5.71 -1.41 6.93
C ALA A 84 7.04 -1.72 7.58
N ILE A 85 7.64 -2.83 7.21
CA ILE A 85 9.01 -3.17 7.60
C ILE A 85 9.83 -3.49 6.38
N ALA A 86 11.10 -3.11 6.42
CA ALA A 86 12.04 -3.39 5.36
C ALA A 86 13.27 -4.13 5.89
N ASN A 87 13.72 -5.11 5.12
CA ASN A 87 15.05 -5.69 5.29
C ASN A 87 15.84 -5.45 3.99
N MET A 88 16.72 -4.47 4.01
CA MET A 88 17.46 -4.05 2.81
C MET A 88 18.40 -5.14 2.28
N THR A 89 18.70 -6.17 3.07
CA THR A 89 19.50 -7.33 2.63
C THR A 89 18.65 -8.44 2.00
N SER A 90 17.29 -8.33 2.09
CA SER A 90 16.31 -9.34 1.69
C SER A 90 16.51 -10.75 2.27
N GLN A 91 17.44 -10.91 3.22
CA GLN A 91 17.65 -12.17 3.91
C GLN A 91 16.48 -12.46 4.83
N ASP A 92 16.04 -13.73 4.84
CA ASP A 92 14.98 -14.24 5.71
C ASP A 92 13.60 -13.54 5.59
N LEU A 93 13.41 -12.67 4.58
CA LEU A 93 12.16 -11.91 4.43
C LEU A 93 10.95 -12.83 4.31
N LEU A 94 11.01 -13.85 3.46
CA LEU A 94 9.90 -14.77 3.21
C LEU A 94 9.58 -15.66 4.43
N GLU A 95 10.60 -16.07 5.16
CA GLU A 95 10.43 -16.85 6.39
C GLU A 95 9.73 -15.98 7.45
N TYR A 96 10.19 -14.74 7.60
CA TYR A 96 9.60 -13.81 8.55
C TYR A 96 8.19 -13.38 8.15
N LEU A 97 7.93 -13.15 6.87
CA LEU A 97 6.59 -12.90 6.34
C LEU A 97 5.63 -14.02 6.77
N LYS A 98 6.01 -15.28 6.56
CA LYS A 98 5.18 -16.42 6.93
C LYS A 98 4.90 -16.46 8.44
N HIS A 99 5.91 -16.24 9.25
CA HIS A 99 5.76 -16.16 10.71
C HIS A 99 4.77 -15.07 11.13
N LEU A 100 4.89 -13.86 10.55
CA LEU A 100 3.99 -12.75 10.85
C LEU A 100 2.56 -13.00 10.33
N GLN A 101 2.42 -13.65 9.17
CA GLN A 101 1.12 -14.07 8.67
C GLN A 101 0.45 -15.07 9.61
N GLU A 102 1.16 -16.08 10.07
CA GLU A 102 0.62 -17.06 11.03
C GLU A 102 0.22 -16.40 12.36
N MET A 103 0.98 -15.41 12.82
CA MET A 103 0.73 -14.72 14.09
C MET A 103 -0.46 -13.77 14.04
N PHE A 104 -0.65 -13.06 12.91
CA PHE A 104 -1.61 -11.96 12.82
C PHE A 104 -2.75 -12.20 11.81
N ALA A 105 -2.82 -13.37 11.16
CA ALA A 105 -3.73 -13.68 10.05
C ALA A 105 -5.21 -13.38 10.28
N SER A 106 -5.68 -13.47 11.53
CA SER A 106 -7.08 -13.22 11.88
C SER A 106 -7.43 -11.74 12.12
N GLU A 107 -6.41 -10.88 12.19
CA GLU A 107 -6.59 -9.50 12.63
C GLU A 107 -6.14 -8.47 11.61
N ILE A 108 -5.15 -8.80 10.77
CA ILE A 108 -4.57 -7.88 9.79
C ILE A 108 -4.02 -8.62 8.57
N LYS A 109 -4.07 -7.97 7.41
CA LYS A 109 -3.44 -8.50 6.19
C LYS A 109 -1.94 -8.21 6.26
N VAL A 110 -1.11 -9.25 6.12
CA VAL A 110 0.36 -9.15 6.08
C VAL A 110 0.82 -9.61 4.71
N VAL A 111 1.39 -8.71 3.93
CA VAL A 111 1.78 -8.96 2.54
C VAL A 111 3.16 -8.42 2.24
N THR A 112 3.80 -8.96 1.19
CA THR A 112 5.02 -8.34 0.64
C THR A 112 4.65 -7.29 -0.40
N SER A 113 5.39 -6.18 -0.38
CA SER A 113 5.35 -5.15 -1.42
C SER A 113 6.78 -4.95 -1.97
N GLY A 114 7.07 -5.58 -3.10
CA GLY A 114 8.42 -5.62 -3.66
C GLY A 114 9.33 -6.65 -2.97
N HIS A 115 10.66 -6.49 -3.14
CA HIS A 115 11.62 -7.51 -2.75
C HIS A 115 12.09 -7.43 -1.29
N VAL A 116 11.90 -6.28 -0.63
CA VAL A 116 12.48 -6.01 0.70
C VAL A 116 11.45 -5.63 1.76
N TRP A 117 10.17 -5.49 1.38
CA TRP A 117 9.12 -4.94 2.23
C TRP A 117 8.10 -5.97 2.68
N ILE A 118 7.62 -5.83 3.91
CA ILE A 118 6.41 -6.47 4.44
C ILE A 118 5.49 -5.36 4.95
N ASP A 119 4.25 -5.35 4.50
CA ASP A 119 3.22 -4.39 4.86
C ASP A 119 2.13 -5.04 5.74
N PHE A 120 1.73 -4.35 6.81
CA PHE A 120 0.56 -4.64 7.62
C PHE A 120 -0.56 -3.66 7.25
N ILE A 121 -1.65 -4.18 6.70
CA ILE A 121 -2.75 -3.40 6.14
C ILE A 121 -4.07 -3.92 6.68
N VAL A 122 -4.98 -3.01 7.01
CA VAL A 122 -6.34 -3.38 7.43
C VAL A 122 -7.01 -4.20 6.32
N PRO A 123 -7.64 -5.36 6.62
CA PRO A 123 -8.08 -6.33 5.63
C PRO A 123 -8.98 -5.78 4.51
N ASP A 124 -9.89 -4.87 4.85
CA ASP A 124 -10.85 -4.31 3.89
C ASP A 124 -10.37 -3.03 3.20
N CYS A 125 -9.07 -2.71 3.33
CA CYS A 125 -8.47 -1.54 2.70
C CYS A 125 -7.57 -1.99 1.54
N ASN A 126 -8.01 -1.75 0.32
CA ASN A 126 -7.27 -1.98 -0.91
C ASN A 126 -7.60 -0.90 -1.95
N LYS A 127 -6.92 -0.90 -3.10
CA LYS A 127 -7.16 0.10 -4.15
C LYS A 127 -8.57 -0.01 -4.75
N GLY A 128 -9.16 -1.20 -4.79
CA GLY A 128 -10.54 -1.42 -5.24
C GLY A 128 -11.56 -0.79 -4.29
N THR A 129 -11.40 -0.98 -2.98
CA THR A 129 -12.30 -0.34 -2.00
C THR A 129 -12.17 1.18 -2.01
N ALA A 130 -10.96 1.72 -2.22
CA ALA A 130 -10.76 3.16 -2.38
C ALA A 130 -11.40 3.69 -3.68
N LEU A 131 -11.26 2.97 -4.81
CA LEU A 131 -11.92 3.31 -6.06
C LEU A 131 -13.44 3.31 -5.89
N LYS A 132 -14.00 2.27 -5.24
CA LYS A 132 -15.44 2.20 -4.98
C LYS A 132 -15.96 3.42 -4.22
N GLN A 133 -15.24 3.88 -3.20
CA GLN A 133 -15.63 5.05 -2.43
C GLN A 133 -15.60 6.34 -3.26
N LEU A 134 -14.62 6.48 -4.16
CA LEU A 134 -14.59 7.59 -5.12
C LEU A 134 -15.75 7.52 -6.09
N MET A 135 -16.07 6.33 -6.61
CA MET A 135 -17.22 6.13 -7.48
C MET A 135 -18.53 6.50 -6.78
N ASP A 136 -18.72 6.04 -5.55
CA ASP A 136 -19.90 6.38 -4.73
C ASP A 136 -19.97 7.91 -4.48
N LEU A 137 -18.83 8.56 -4.20
CA LEU A 137 -18.76 10.01 -3.99
C LEU A 137 -19.14 10.81 -5.25
N PHE A 138 -18.64 10.39 -6.40
CA PHE A 138 -18.87 11.07 -7.68
C PHE A 138 -20.12 10.57 -8.41
N GLN A 139 -20.83 9.59 -7.86
CA GLN A 139 -21.98 8.94 -8.47
C GLN A 139 -21.65 8.36 -9.86
N VAL A 140 -20.47 7.77 -10.00
CA VAL A 140 -19.96 7.13 -11.20
C VAL A 140 -20.17 5.63 -11.10
N MET A 141 -20.65 5.03 -12.19
CA MET A 141 -20.84 3.58 -12.27
C MET A 141 -19.53 2.88 -12.69
N PRO A 142 -19.36 1.58 -12.36
CA PRO A 142 -18.18 0.83 -12.81
C PRO A 142 -17.89 0.96 -14.30
N GLU A 143 -18.94 0.91 -15.14
CA GLU A 143 -18.86 1.01 -16.61
C GLU A 143 -18.30 2.35 -17.11
N GLU A 144 -18.28 3.37 -16.25
CA GLU A 144 -17.75 4.70 -16.54
C GLU A 144 -16.30 4.86 -16.02
N CYS A 145 -15.74 3.81 -15.39
CA CYS A 145 -14.40 3.80 -14.81
C CYS A 145 -13.43 3.01 -15.68
N ILE A 146 -12.22 3.56 -15.81
CA ILE A 146 -11.07 2.89 -16.42
C ILE A 146 -9.97 2.78 -15.36
N ALA A 147 -9.39 1.59 -15.21
CA ALA A 147 -8.28 1.35 -14.29
C ALA A 147 -7.04 0.84 -15.02
N PHE A 148 -5.87 1.26 -14.51
CA PHE A 148 -4.56 0.77 -14.95
C PHE A 148 -3.80 0.23 -13.75
N GLY A 149 -3.12 -0.92 -13.88
CA GLY A 149 -2.40 -1.53 -12.78
C GLY A 149 -1.26 -2.43 -13.24
N ASP A 150 -0.30 -2.66 -12.34
CA ASP A 150 0.90 -3.45 -12.64
C ASP A 150 1.28 -4.42 -11.52
N GLN A 151 0.67 -4.30 -10.33
CA GLN A 151 1.03 -5.08 -9.14
C GLN A 151 -0.17 -5.77 -8.49
N TYR A 152 0.10 -6.70 -7.59
CA TYR A 152 -0.93 -7.48 -6.89
C TYR A 152 -1.90 -6.64 -6.05
N ASN A 153 -1.48 -5.44 -5.61
CA ASN A 153 -2.35 -4.50 -4.90
C ASN A 153 -3.32 -3.73 -5.82
N ASP A 154 -3.25 -3.94 -7.13
CA ASP A 154 -4.14 -3.35 -8.13
C ASP A 154 -5.29 -4.28 -8.52
N VAL A 155 -5.21 -5.56 -8.17
CA VAL A 155 -6.15 -6.60 -8.63
C VAL A 155 -7.60 -6.21 -8.38
N GLU A 156 -7.95 -5.86 -7.15
CA GLU A 156 -9.32 -5.50 -6.80
C GLU A 156 -9.81 -4.21 -7.50
N MET A 157 -8.87 -3.31 -7.85
CA MET A 157 -9.19 -2.12 -8.64
C MET A 157 -9.43 -2.46 -10.11
N LEU A 158 -8.59 -3.32 -10.69
CA LEU A 158 -8.74 -3.80 -12.06
C LEU A 158 -10.04 -4.57 -12.26
N GLU A 159 -10.39 -5.45 -11.31
CA GLU A 159 -11.64 -6.24 -11.36
C GLU A 159 -12.91 -5.40 -11.13
N LEU A 160 -12.79 -4.25 -10.43
CA LEU A 160 -13.93 -3.39 -10.14
C LEU A 160 -14.29 -2.46 -11.31
N ALA A 161 -13.31 -1.96 -12.05
CA ALA A 161 -13.52 -1.01 -13.13
C ALA A 161 -14.22 -1.66 -14.33
N GLY A 162 -15.08 -0.92 -15.01
CA GLY A 162 -15.79 -1.42 -16.21
C GLY A 162 -14.87 -1.63 -17.40
N LYS A 163 -13.70 -1.00 -17.40
CA LYS A 163 -12.62 -1.27 -18.33
C LYS A 163 -11.28 -1.22 -17.59
N SER A 164 -10.47 -2.25 -17.77
CA SER A 164 -9.18 -2.33 -17.09
C SER A 164 -8.02 -2.74 -17.99
N TYR A 165 -6.84 -2.23 -17.67
CA TYR A 165 -5.61 -2.44 -18.40
C TYR A 165 -4.50 -2.85 -17.44
N ALA A 166 -3.91 -4.03 -17.65
CA ALA A 166 -2.63 -4.39 -17.05
C ALA A 166 -1.48 -3.78 -17.86
N MET A 167 -0.45 -3.32 -17.18
CA MET A 167 0.77 -2.88 -17.86
C MET A 167 1.54 -4.08 -18.42
N GLU A 168 2.23 -3.93 -19.58
CA GLU A 168 3.04 -5.01 -20.17
C GLU A 168 4.15 -5.51 -19.24
N ASN A 169 4.67 -4.64 -18.38
CA ASN A 169 5.69 -4.96 -17.38
C ASN A 169 5.12 -5.37 -16.02
N SER A 170 3.82 -5.70 -15.97
CA SER A 170 3.14 -6.09 -14.73
C SER A 170 3.71 -7.37 -14.12
N ALA A 171 3.48 -7.53 -12.81
CA ALA A 171 3.85 -8.74 -12.09
C ALA A 171 3.13 -9.98 -12.68
N PRO A 172 3.75 -11.19 -12.57
CA PRO A 172 3.16 -12.41 -13.13
C PRO A 172 1.71 -12.64 -12.66
N GLY A 173 0.82 -12.91 -13.61
CA GLY A 173 -0.60 -13.18 -13.34
C GLY A 173 -1.50 -11.95 -13.28
N ILE A 174 -0.99 -10.73 -13.19
CA ILE A 174 -1.81 -9.50 -13.13
C ILE A 174 -2.66 -9.32 -14.40
N ALA A 175 -2.12 -9.66 -15.57
CA ALA A 175 -2.86 -9.56 -16.84
C ALA A 175 -4.14 -10.43 -16.89
N GLU A 176 -4.25 -11.45 -16.04
CA GLU A 176 -5.43 -12.31 -15.94
C GLU A 176 -6.62 -11.61 -15.23
N HIS A 177 -6.34 -10.50 -14.51
CA HIS A 177 -7.30 -9.69 -13.78
C HIS A 177 -7.72 -8.42 -14.52
N ALA A 178 -7.25 -8.22 -15.76
CA ALA A 178 -7.57 -7.05 -16.58
C ALA A 178 -8.19 -7.46 -17.92
N ASP A 179 -8.98 -6.56 -18.51
CA ASP A 179 -9.59 -6.78 -19.83
C ASP A 179 -8.58 -6.73 -20.97
N CYS A 180 -7.54 -5.88 -20.80
CA CYS A 180 -6.53 -5.61 -21.83
C CYS A 180 -5.14 -5.49 -21.21
N VAL A 181 -4.12 -5.54 -22.07
CA VAL A 181 -2.73 -5.22 -21.71
C VAL A 181 -2.29 -4.01 -22.54
N THR A 182 -1.54 -3.09 -21.94
CA THR A 182 -1.00 -1.92 -22.61
C THR A 182 0.43 -1.62 -22.19
N ALA A 183 1.20 -1.03 -23.11
CA ALA A 183 2.54 -0.50 -22.83
C ALA A 183 2.49 0.92 -22.25
N SER A 184 1.41 1.69 -22.55
CA SER A 184 1.30 3.11 -22.24
C SER A 184 -0.11 3.48 -21.82
N VAL A 185 -0.24 4.15 -20.67
CA VAL A 185 -1.49 4.74 -20.20
C VAL A 185 -1.91 5.87 -21.11
N GLU A 186 -0.95 6.69 -21.53
CA GLU A 186 -1.16 7.86 -22.37
C GLU A 186 -1.78 7.49 -23.72
N ASP A 187 -1.27 6.45 -24.38
CA ASP A 187 -1.78 6.02 -25.69
C ASP A 187 -3.25 5.58 -25.60
N VAL A 188 -3.59 4.85 -24.56
CA VAL A 188 -4.99 4.43 -24.31
C VAL A 188 -5.90 5.64 -24.06
N LEU A 189 -5.44 6.62 -23.28
CA LEU A 189 -6.22 7.83 -23.00
C LEU A 189 -6.39 8.69 -24.26
N GLU A 190 -5.37 8.78 -25.13
CA GLU A 190 -5.46 9.48 -26.41
C GLU A 190 -6.47 8.80 -27.35
N GLU A 191 -6.47 7.46 -27.44
CA GLU A 191 -7.46 6.70 -28.23
C GLU A 191 -8.88 6.95 -27.75
N ILE A 192 -9.10 6.95 -26.42
CA ILE A 192 -10.41 7.22 -25.84
C ILE A 192 -10.87 8.63 -26.17
N LEU A 193 -10.01 9.64 -25.97
CA LEU A 193 -10.32 11.03 -26.28
C LEU A 193 -10.63 11.24 -27.76
N ALA A 194 -9.97 10.52 -28.65
CA ALA A 194 -10.22 10.60 -30.10
C ALA A 194 -11.57 9.97 -30.51
N SER A 195 -12.16 9.13 -29.63
CA SER A 195 -13.42 8.45 -29.87
C SER A 195 -14.66 9.18 -29.32
N LEU A 196 -14.45 10.21 -28.49
CA LEU A 196 -15.50 11.07 -27.93
C LEU A 196 -15.89 12.20 -28.89
#